data_e9129068d88f7604497c401bda1cdcff
#
_entry.id   e9129068d88f7604497c401bda1cdcff
#
_cell.length_a   1.000
_cell.length_b   1.000
_cell.length_c   1.000
_cell.angle_alpha   90.00
_cell.angle_beta   90.00
_cell.angle_gamma   90.00
#
_symmetry.space_group_name_H-M   'P 1'
#
loop_
_entity.id
_entity.type
_entity.pdbx_description
1 polymer ?
#
loop_
_entity_poly.entity_id
_entity_poly.type
_entity_poly.pdbx_seq_one_letter_code
_entity_poly.pdbx_strand_id
1 'polypeptide(L)'
;QGRNTVQAMAAAVQNLYAIPRHADGPTRVNAGLVGGGTATNIIPEESHIEGELRGQTTELAEYMSDHADRILDSAAEMHDCEVEVSTLGEAPSATSDDALAGLVRESAGDVAGVTTIVDSDELGGSEDATFLMNRVQKQGGLACYVGVGTDHPGGHHTSTFDTVEDDISVGVDVLAGAIRRVAETRP
;
A
#
# COMPACT_ATOMS: atom_id res chain seq x y z
N GLN A 1 0.97 -9.85 41.31
CA GLN A 1 1.35 -8.53 40.79
C GLN A 1 0.71 -8.37 39.44
N GLY A 2 -0.08 -7.31 39.21
CA GLY A 2 -0.72 -7.07 37.92
C GLY A 2 0.31 -6.63 36.89
N ARG A 3 0.26 -7.22 35.69
CA ARG A 3 1.02 -6.81 34.51
C ARG A 3 0.29 -5.63 33.89
N ASN A 4 1.00 -4.57 33.55
CA ASN A 4 0.37 -3.35 33.03
C ASN A 4 0.58 -3.25 31.51
N THR A 5 -0.43 -3.66 30.76
CA THR A 5 -0.36 -3.68 29.29
C THR A 5 -0.26 -2.29 28.68
N VAL A 6 -0.79 -1.24 29.33
CA VAL A 6 -0.65 0.14 28.84
C VAL A 6 0.81 0.62 28.93
N GLN A 7 1.61 0.13 29.89
CA GLN A 7 3.04 0.43 29.90
C GLN A 7 3.79 -0.28 28.78
N ALA A 8 3.46 -1.54 28.49
CA ALA A 8 4.00 -2.26 27.36
C ALA A 8 3.64 -1.56 26.03
N MET A 9 2.37 -1.18 25.86
CA MET A 9 1.89 -0.42 24.71
C MET A 9 2.63 0.91 24.56
N ALA A 10 2.83 1.67 25.61
CA ALA A 10 3.54 2.95 25.55
C ALA A 10 5.01 2.77 25.13
N ALA A 11 5.69 1.75 25.65
CA ALA A 11 7.05 1.39 25.24
C ALA A 11 7.08 0.97 23.76
N ALA A 12 6.12 0.16 23.30
CA ALA A 12 6.00 -0.25 21.91
C ALA A 12 5.82 0.97 20.99
N VAL A 13 4.83 1.82 21.26
CA VAL A 13 4.55 3.02 20.43
C VAL A 13 5.79 3.91 20.32
N GLN A 14 6.47 4.17 21.44
CA GLN A 14 7.67 5.01 21.42
C GLN A 14 8.77 4.41 20.53
N ASN A 15 8.99 3.12 20.58
CA ASN A 15 10.06 2.46 19.84
C ASN A 15 9.69 2.18 18.38
N LEU A 16 8.40 2.02 18.02
CA LEU A 16 7.97 1.92 16.63
C LEU A 16 8.43 3.14 15.80
N TYR A 17 8.33 4.34 16.35
CA TYR A 17 8.82 5.55 15.69
C TYR A 17 10.35 5.69 15.68
N ALA A 18 11.06 4.84 16.43
CA ALA A 18 12.53 4.78 16.43
C ALA A 18 13.10 3.75 15.44
N ILE A 19 12.28 3.06 14.64
CA ILE A 19 12.75 2.17 13.59
C ILE A 19 13.69 2.96 12.65
N PRO A 20 14.93 2.48 12.41
CA PRO A 20 15.88 3.18 11.58
C PRO A 20 15.36 3.33 10.14
N ARG A 21 15.60 4.48 9.53
CA ARG A 21 15.31 4.69 8.12
C ARG A 21 16.21 3.81 7.27
N HIS A 22 15.66 3.20 6.22
CA HIS A 22 16.43 2.39 5.29
C HIS A 22 17.09 3.25 4.21
N ALA A 23 18.29 2.83 3.75
CA ALA A 23 19.05 3.57 2.75
C ALA A 23 18.44 3.42 1.33
N ASP A 24 17.75 2.30 1.08
CA ASP A 24 17.26 1.94 -0.26
C ASP A 24 15.90 2.59 -0.61
N GLY A 25 15.29 3.32 0.32
CA GLY A 25 14.05 4.02 0.02
C GLY A 25 13.24 4.46 1.24
N PRO A 26 12.15 5.19 1.02
CA PRO A 26 11.29 5.69 2.06
C PRO A 26 10.52 4.58 2.77
N THR A 27 10.50 4.68 4.09
CA THR A 27 9.71 3.86 4.99
C THR A 27 8.88 4.73 5.92
N ARG A 28 7.72 4.25 6.33
CA ARG A 28 6.83 4.97 7.26
C ARG A 28 6.22 4.00 8.27
N VAL A 29 5.98 4.51 9.46
CA VAL A 29 5.22 3.86 10.51
C VAL A 29 4.24 4.85 11.11
N ASN A 30 3.05 4.40 11.42
CA ASN A 30 2.06 5.19 12.14
C ASN A 30 1.28 4.28 13.10
N ALA A 31 1.26 4.63 14.40
CA ALA A 31 0.33 4.09 15.37
C ALA A 31 -0.89 5.02 15.39
N GLY A 32 -1.91 4.67 14.61
CA GLY A 32 -3.07 5.54 14.36
C GLY A 32 -4.11 5.51 15.47
N LEU A 33 -4.33 4.35 16.07
CA LEU A 33 -5.24 4.17 17.19
C LEU A 33 -4.54 3.41 18.31
N VAL A 34 -4.74 3.85 19.53
CA VAL A 34 -4.23 3.20 20.73
C VAL A 34 -5.30 3.23 21.82
N GLY A 35 -5.40 2.16 22.60
CA GLY A 35 -6.36 2.11 23.68
C GLY A 35 -6.04 1.03 24.70
N GLY A 36 -6.61 1.14 25.91
CA GLY A 36 -6.48 0.15 26.96
C GLY A 36 -6.97 0.63 28.30
N GLY A 37 -7.30 -0.34 29.16
CA GLY A 37 -7.80 -0.11 30.49
C GLY A 37 -9.31 0.17 30.58
N THR A 38 -9.86 -0.03 31.75
CA THR A 38 -11.30 0.08 32.04
C THR A 38 -11.64 1.11 33.12
N ALA A 39 -10.71 1.40 34.02
CA ALA A 39 -10.89 2.39 35.09
C ALA A 39 -9.55 2.95 35.58
N THR A 40 -9.57 4.13 36.13
CA THR A 40 -8.37 4.87 36.57
C THR A 40 -7.61 4.23 37.73
N ASN A 41 -8.25 3.38 38.50
CA ASN A 41 -7.69 2.71 39.68
C ASN A 41 -7.47 1.20 39.47
N ILE A 42 -7.61 0.71 38.22
CA ILE A 42 -7.38 -0.71 37.85
C ILE A 42 -6.18 -0.77 36.91
N ILE A 43 -5.27 -1.71 37.16
CA ILE A 43 -4.16 -2.02 36.26
C ILE A 43 -4.75 -2.61 34.97
N PRO A 44 -4.46 -2.05 33.79
CA PRO A 44 -4.98 -2.54 32.53
C PRO A 44 -4.53 -3.98 32.23
N GLU A 45 -5.49 -4.85 31.98
CA GLU A 45 -5.22 -6.24 31.57
C GLU A 45 -5.00 -6.35 30.06
N GLU A 46 -5.63 -5.46 29.28
CA GLU A 46 -5.55 -5.44 27.82
C GLU A 46 -5.30 -4.01 27.32
N SER A 47 -4.52 -3.93 26.24
CA SER A 47 -4.33 -2.72 25.45
C SER A 47 -4.08 -3.09 23.98
N HIS A 48 -4.34 -2.17 23.07
CA HIS A 48 -4.15 -2.40 21.63
C HIS A 48 -3.53 -1.20 20.95
N ILE A 49 -2.85 -1.48 19.85
CA ILE A 49 -2.33 -0.52 18.88
C ILE A 49 -2.86 -0.95 17.52
N GLU A 50 -3.51 -0.03 16.82
CA GLU A 50 -3.79 -0.20 15.40
C GLU A 50 -2.93 0.79 14.63
N GLY A 51 -2.19 0.27 13.66
CA GLY A 51 -1.20 1.06 12.96
C GLY A 51 -0.96 0.58 11.54
N GLU A 52 -0.09 1.29 10.87
CA GLU A 52 0.29 1.03 9.49
C GLU A 52 1.80 1.11 9.35
N LEU A 53 2.34 0.15 8.62
CA LEU A 53 3.73 0.12 8.18
C LEU A 53 3.75 0.24 6.66
N ARG A 54 4.62 1.08 6.13
CA ARG A 54 4.80 1.24 4.68
C ARG A 54 6.27 1.17 4.30
N GLY A 55 6.54 0.52 3.18
CA GLY A 55 7.79 0.58 2.45
C GLY A 55 7.51 0.90 0.98
N GLN A 56 8.41 1.60 0.31
CA GLN A 56 8.29 1.86 -1.13
C GLN A 56 8.31 0.56 -1.95
N THR A 57 9.03 -0.45 -1.46
CA THR A 57 9.08 -1.79 -2.04
C THR A 57 8.62 -2.83 -1.04
N THR A 58 8.33 -4.04 -1.52
CA THR A 58 7.95 -5.17 -0.66
C THR A 58 9.04 -5.46 0.38
N GLU A 59 10.32 -5.44 -0.02
CA GLU A 59 11.44 -5.69 0.87
C GLU A 59 11.55 -4.62 1.97
N LEU A 60 11.25 -3.37 1.65
CA LEU A 60 11.20 -2.29 2.64
C LEU A 60 9.99 -2.41 3.59
N ALA A 61 8.86 -2.91 3.10
CA ALA A 61 7.71 -3.19 3.95
C ALA A 61 8.00 -4.37 4.90
N GLU A 62 8.63 -5.44 4.41
CA GLU A 62 9.10 -6.58 5.21
C GLU A 62 10.12 -6.13 6.26
N TYR A 63 11.08 -5.26 5.88
CA TYR A 63 12.02 -4.66 6.84
C TYR A 63 11.31 -3.94 7.99
N MET A 64 10.27 -3.17 7.66
CA MET A 64 9.48 -2.46 8.68
C MET A 64 8.71 -3.42 9.58
N SER A 65 8.13 -4.47 9.01
CA SER A 65 7.39 -5.50 9.75
C SER A 65 8.29 -6.25 10.71
N ASP A 66 9.45 -6.72 10.25
CA ASP A 66 10.42 -7.43 11.07
C ASP A 66 10.94 -6.58 12.27
N HIS A 67 11.08 -5.28 12.06
CA HIS A 67 11.46 -4.36 13.13
C HIS A 67 10.31 -4.13 14.11
N ALA A 68 9.08 -3.96 13.61
CA ALA A 68 7.90 -3.77 14.43
C ALA A 68 7.64 -4.98 15.32
N ASP A 69 7.69 -6.19 14.77
CA ASP A 69 7.48 -7.42 15.52
C ASP A 69 8.48 -7.56 16.68
N ARG A 70 9.77 -7.34 16.41
CA ARG A 70 10.80 -7.35 17.47
C ARG A 70 10.56 -6.30 18.55
N ILE A 71 10.06 -5.11 18.17
CA ILE A 71 9.76 -4.04 19.13
C ILE A 71 8.55 -4.43 19.98
N LEU A 72 7.51 -4.97 19.37
CA LEU A 72 6.29 -5.40 20.07
C LEU A 72 6.60 -6.51 21.06
N ASP A 73 7.34 -7.53 20.63
CA ASP A 73 7.78 -8.63 21.49
C ASP A 73 8.63 -8.14 22.66
N SER A 74 9.63 -7.27 22.38
CA SER A 74 10.51 -6.73 23.41
C SER A 74 9.77 -5.85 24.42
N ALA A 75 8.81 -5.05 23.95
CA ALA A 75 8.01 -4.20 24.81
C ALA A 75 7.07 -5.02 25.69
N ALA A 76 6.50 -6.09 25.16
CA ALA A 76 5.68 -7.03 25.94
C ALA A 76 6.52 -7.75 27.00
N GLU A 77 7.68 -8.32 26.62
CA GLU A 77 8.59 -8.99 27.53
C GLU A 77 9.09 -8.09 28.67
N MET A 78 9.41 -6.82 28.37
CA MET A 78 9.85 -5.83 29.37
C MET A 78 8.84 -5.64 30.50
N HIS A 79 7.57 -5.88 30.24
CA HIS A 79 6.47 -5.68 31.21
C HIS A 79 5.77 -7.00 31.62
N ASP A 80 6.39 -8.15 31.34
CA ASP A 80 5.81 -9.47 31.59
C ASP A 80 4.42 -9.65 30.95
N CYS A 81 4.17 -9.03 29.81
CA CYS A 81 2.95 -9.14 29.00
C CYS A 81 3.12 -10.10 27.83
N GLU A 82 2.01 -10.49 27.24
CA GLU A 82 1.96 -11.22 25.97
C GLU A 82 1.48 -10.27 24.87
N VAL A 83 1.93 -10.48 23.64
CA VAL A 83 1.49 -9.73 22.47
C VAL A 83 0.97 -10.67 21.39
N GLU A 84 -0.11 -10.28 20.75
CA GLU A 84 -0.63 -10.93 19.56
C GLU A 84 -0.68 -9.89 18.43
N VAL A 85 -0.13 -10.23 17.28
CA VAL A 85 -0.12 -9.38 16.09
C VAL A 85 -1.01 -9.99 15.03
N SER A 86 -1.88 -9.17 14.44
CA SER A 86 -2.71 -9.57 13.31
C SER A 86 -2.59 -8.55 12.19
N THR A 87 -2.43 -9.03 10.95
CA THR A 87 -2.41 -8.19 9.75
C THR A 87 -3.82 -8.10 9.19
N LEU A 88 -4.36 -6.89 9.09
CA LEU A 88 -5.69 -6.64 8.53
C LEU A 88 -5.69 -6.58 7.00
N GLY A 89 -4.54 -6.21 6.41
CA GLY A 89 -4.35 -6.16 4.97
C GLY A 89 -2.90 -5.79 4.63
N GLU A 90 -2.44 -6.32 3.51
CA GLU A 90 -1.13 -6.02 2.94
C GLU A 90 -1.23 -6.04 1.41
N ALA A 91 -0.35 -5.35 0.72
CA ALA A 91 -0.18 -5.48 -0.71
C ALA A 91 1.30 -5.33 -1.08
N PRO A 92 1.85 -6.21 -1.93
CA PRO A 92 3.21 -6.10 -2.41
C PRO A 92 3.35 -4.93 -3.38
N SER A 93 4.56 -4.43 -3.56
CA SER A 93 4.88 -3.53 -4.67
C SER A 93 4.85 -4.29 -6.00
N ALA A 94 4.54 -3.58 -7.08
CA ALA A 94 4.68 -4.08 -8.45
C ALA A 94 5.07 -2.94 -9.38
N THR A 95 5.79 -3.29 -10.45
CA THR A 95 6.19 -2.35 -11.50
C THR A 95 5.60 -2.81 -12.81
N SER A 96 5.06 -1.89 -13.59
CA SER A 96 4.57 -2.18 -14.93
C SER A 96 5.73 -2.57 -15.87
N ASP A 97 5.52 -3.58 -16.71
CA ASP A 97 6.49 -3.97 -17.73
C ASP A 97 6.53 -2.95 -18.88
N ASP A 98 7.71 -2.43 -19.17
CA ASP A 98 7.93 -1.37 -20.17
C ASP A 98 7.37 -1.74 -21.55
N ALA A 99 7.50 -3.00 -21.97
CA ALA A 99 6.99 -3.47 -23.25
C ALA A 99 5.47 -3.34 -23.33
N LEU A 100 4.76 -3.71 -22.28
CA LEU A 100 3.29 -3.60 -22.23
C LEU A 100 2.85 -2.14 -22.04
N ALA A 101 3.53 -1.38 -21.18
CA ALA A 101 3.29 0.05 -20.99
C ALA A 101 3.47 0.83 -22.31
N GLY A 102 4.47 0.45 -23.14
CA GLY A 102 4.68 1.01 -24.47
C GLY A 102 3.47 0.84 -25.39
N LEU A 103 2.88 -0.34 -25.43
CA LEU A 103 1.69 -0.62 -26.25
C LEU A 103 0.45 0.16 -25.76
N VAL A 104 0.32 0.34 -24.44
CA VAL A 104 -0.74 1.17 -23.87
C VAL A 104 -0.55 2.64 -24.26
N ARG A 105 0.68 3.13 -24.19
CA ARG A 105 1.03 4.51 -24.61
C ARG A 105 0.75 4.76 -26.08
N GLU A 106 1.11 3.85 -26.96
CA GLU A 106 0.79 3.95 -28.39
C GLU A 106 -0.72 3.96 -28.63
N SER A 107 -1.47 3.11 -27.89
CA SER A 107 -2.93 3.12 -27.96
C SER A 107 -3.52 4.45 -27.52
N ALA A 108 -3.03 4.98 -26.40
CA ALA A 108 -3.49 6.27 -25.88
C ALA A 108 -3.24 7.42 -26.85
N GLY A 109 -2.12 7.39 -27.59
CA GLY A 109 -1.81 8.41 -28.62
C GLY A 109 -2.77 8.42 -29.80
N ASP A 110 -3.48 7.32 -30.06
CA ASP A 110 -4.45 7.21 -31.18
C ASP A 110 -5.89 7.52 -30.75
N VAL A 111 -6.16 7.62 -29.46
CA VAL A 111 -7.54 7.85 -28.96
C VAL A 111 -7.83 9.34 -28.82
N ALA A 112 -8.86 9.80 -29.55
CA ALA A 112 -9.35 11.16 -29.39
C ALA A 112 -9.92 11.35 -27.98
N GLY A 113 -9.52 12.42 -27.30
CA GLY A 113 -9.92 12.71 -25.92
C GLY A 113 -8.80 12.48 -24.90
N VAL A 114 -7.75 11.74 -25.24
CA VAL A 114 -6.53 11.72 -24.43
C VAL A 114 -5.78 13.02 -24.63
N THR A 115 -5.69 13.83 -23.58
CA THR A 115 -5.06 15.15 -23.62
C THR A 115 -3.61 15.13 -23.14
N THR A 116 -3.29 14.22 -22.27
CA THR A 116 -1.95 14.08 -21.67
C THR A 116 -1.63 12.61 -21.44
N ILE A 117 -0.40 12.22 -21.73
CA ILE A 117 0.12 10.89 -21.42
C ILE A 117 1.27 11.09 -20.46
N VAL A 118 1.20 10.42 -19.30
CA VAL A 118 2.27 10.35 -18.32
C VAL A 118 2.91 8.98 -18.45
N ASP A 119 4.21 8.94 -18.68
CA ASP A 119 4.92 7.69 -18.95
C ASP A 119 4.99 6.74 -17.76
N SER A 120 5.12 7.30 -16.56
CA SER A 120 5.18 6.56 -15.31
C SER A 120 4.77 7.46 -14.16
N ASP A 121 4.05 6.91 -13.21
CA ASP A 121 3.70 7.60 -11.97
C ASP A 121 3.80 6.59 -10.81
N GLU A 122 4.17 7.09 -9.63
CA GLU A 122 4.17 6.29 -8.42
C GLU A 122 2.80 6.37 -7.75
N LEU A 123 2.07 5.28 -7.75
CA LEU A 123 0.84 5.17 -7.00
C LEU A 123 1.18 5.11 -5.50
N GLY A 124 1.05 6.21 -4.79
CA GLY A 124 1.46 6.34 -3.38
C GLY A 124 0.65 5.51 -2.37
N GLY A 125 -0.10 4.51 -2.79
CA GLY A 125 -0.97 3.65 -2.02
C GLY A 125 -0.78 2.16 -2.32
N SER A 126 -1.45 1.32 -1.54
CA SER A 126 -1.52 -0.13 -1.74
C SER A 126 -2.64 -0.47 -2.70
N GLU A 127 -2.40 -1.39 -3.63
CA GLU A 127 -3.35 -1.82 -4.64
C GLU A 127 -3.41 -3.35 -4.72
N ASP A 128 -4.57 -3.92 -4.61
CA ASP A 128 -4.77 -5.38 -4.72
C ASP A 128 -4.36 -5.92 -6.10
N ALA A 129 -4.42 -5.08 -7.14
CA ALA A 129 -3.97 -5.43 -8.49
C ALA A 129 -2.49 -5.85 -8.53
N THR A 130 -1.65 -5.39 -7.60
CA THR A 130 -0.24 -5.75 -7.53
C THR A 130 -0.01 -7.24 -7.26
N PHE A 131 -0.92 -7.91 -6.55
CA PHE A 131 -0.88 -9.37 -6.40
C PHE A 131 -1.04 -10.09 -7.76
N LEU A 132 -1.96 -9.60 -8.59
CA LEU A 132 -2.19 -10.17 -9.93
C LEU A 132 -1.00 -9.89 -10.84
N MET A 133 -0.47 -8.66 -10.83
CA MET A 133 0.71 -8.27 -11.60
C MET A 133 1.90 -9.17 -11.24
N ASN A 134 2.24 -9.28 -9.97
CA ASN A 134 3.32 -10.12 -9.48
C ASN A 134 3.12 -11.60 -9.84
N ARG A 135 1.87 -12.09 -9.78
CA ARG A 135 1.56 -13.48 -10.16
C ARG A 135 1.83 -13.75 -11.64
N VAL A 136 1.43 -12.83 -12.52
CA VAL A 136 1.65 -12.91 -13.96
C VAL A 136 3.15 -12.83 -14.27
N GLN A 137 3.85 -11.84 -13.69
CA GLN A 137 5.27 -11.62 -13.92
C GLN A 137 6.14 -12.78 -13.43
N LYS A 138 5.84 -13.35 -12.26
CA LYS A 138 6.53 -14.55 -11.74
C LYS A 138 6.37 -15.78 -12.64
N GLN A 139 5.35 -15.81 -13.50
CA GLN A 139 5.13 -16.88 -14.48
C GLN A 139 5.71 -16.55 -15.86
N GLY A 140 6.47 -15.48 -15.99
CA GLY A 140 7.09 -15.03 -17.24
C GLY A 140 6.14 -14.27 -18.19
N GLY A 141 4.95 -13.86 -17.70
CA GLY A 141 4.07 -12.96 -18.42
C GLY A 141 4.40 -11.50 -18.15
N LEU A 142 3.73 -10.60 -18.86
CA LEU A 142 3.85 -9.15 -18.69
C LEU A 142 2.60 -8.60 -17.98
N ALA A 143 2.78 -7.61 -17.13
CA ALA A 143 1.70 -6.90 -16.45
C ALA A 143 1.93 -5.39 -16.48
N CYS A 144 0.85 -4.63 -16.59
CA CYS A 144 0.88 -3.18 -16.56
C CYS A 144 -0.34 -2.66 -15.80
N TYR A 145 -0.12 -1.73 -14.90
CA TYR A 145 -1.19 -0.96 -14.27
C TYR A 145 -1.41 0.33 -15.07
N VAL A 146 -2.66 0.59 -15.44
CA VAL A 146 -3.02 1.75 -16.26
C VAL A 146 -3.94 2.67 -15.46
N GLY A 147 -3.47 3.85 -15.16
CA GLY A 147 -4.29 4.93 -14.60
C GLY A 147 -4.98 5.72 -15.70
N VAL A 148 -6.29 5.93 -15.57
CA VAL A 148 -7.05 6.84 -16.43
C VAL A 148 -7.39 8.07 -15.61
N GLY A 149 -6.80 9.21 -15.96
CA GLY A 149 -7.08 10.48 -15.29
C GLY A 149 -8.47 11.01 -15.67
N THR A 150 -9.12 11.68 -14.74
CA THR A 150 -10.38 12.38 -14.96
C THR A 150 -10.27 13.81 -14.43
N ASP A 151 -10.96 14.74 -15.06
CA ASP A 151 -10.93 16.17 -14.70
C ASP A 151 -11.95 16.51 -13.58
N HIS A 152 -12.08 15.61 -12.61
CA HIS A 152 -12.99 15.79 -11.48
C HIS A 152 -12.23 16.35 -10.26
N PRO A 153 -12.76 17.38 -9.57
CA PRO A 153 -12.07 18.03 -8.45
C PRO A 153 -12.06 17.22 -7.14
N GLY A 154 -12.86 16.15 -7.04
CA GLY A 154 -12.93 15.29 -5.85
C GLY A 154 -11.70 14.42 -5.72
N GLY A 155 -11.04 14.44 -4.54
CA GLY A 155 -9.90 13.57 -4.25
C GLY A 155 -10.31 12.15 -3.89
N HIS A 156 -9.37 11.22 -4.02
CA HIS A 156 -9.54 9.84 -3.55
C HIS A 156 -9.94 9.79 -2.07
N HIS A 157 -10.75 8.80 -1.70
CA HIS A 157 -11.24 8.58 -0.33
C HIS A 157 -12.07 9.74 0.25
N THR A 158 -12.69 10.54 -0.59
CA THR A 158 -13.65 11.57 -0.18
C THR A 158 -15.07 11.20 -0.59
N SER A 159 -16.07 11.71 0.15
CA SER A 159 -17.49 11.51 -0.21
C SER A 159 -17.92 12.22 -1.50
N THR A 160 -17.06 13.06 -2.02
CA THR A 160 -17.27 13.84 -3.27
C THR A 160 -16.44 13.30 -4.43
N PHE A 161 -15.76 12.16 -4.25
CA PHE A 161 -15.05 11.51 -5.36
C PHE A 161 -16.05 11.05 -6.42
N ASP A 162 -15.76 11.42 -7.66
CA ASP A 162 -16.55 11.04 -8.83
C ASP A 162 -15.65 11.07 -10.07
N THR A 163 -16.15 10.63 -11.20
CA THR A 163 -15.47 10.67 -12.50
C THR A 163 -16.33 11.36 -13.53
N VAL A 164 -15.73 11.97 -14.52
CA VAL A 164 -16.45 12.46 -15.70
C VAL A 164 -16.79 11.25 -16.57
N GLU A 165 -18.09 11.03 -16.87
CA GLU A 165 -18.56 9.82 -17.57
C GLU A 165 -17.90 9.62 -18.94
N ASP A 166 -17.62 10.72 -19.66
CA ASP A 166 -16.97 10.67 -20.98
C ASP A 166 -15.52 10.13 -20.87
N ASP A 167 -14.82 10.34 -19.76
CA ASP A 167 -13.45 9.86 -19.55
C ASP A 167 -13.41 8.32 -19.41
N ILE A 168 -14.52 7.71 -18.98
CA ILE A 168 -14.64 6.24 -18.91
C ILE A 168 -14.56 5.64 -20.32
N SER A 169 -15.27 6.24 -21.29
CA SER A 169 -15.24 5.76 -22.67
C SER A 169 -13.86 5.94 -23.31
N VAL A 170 -13.16 7.03 -23.03
CA VAL A 170 -11.77 7.23 -23.45
C VAL A 170 -10.87 6.14 -22.90
N GLY A 171 -10.99 5.82 -21.60
CA GLY A 171 -10.24 4.72 -20.97
C GLY A 171 -10.52 3.36 -21.61
N VAL A 172 -11.79 3.06 -21.91
CA VAL A 172 -12.18 1.83 -22.61
C VAL A 172 -11.54 1.74 -23.98
N ASP A 173 -11.53 2.82 -24.77
CA ASP A 173 -10.94 2.85 -26.11
C ASP A 173 -9.42 2.66 -26.06
N VAL A 174 -8.72 3.25 -25.08
CA VAL A 174 -7.29 3.05 -24.84
C VAL A 174 -7.00 1.59 -24.54
N LEU A 175 -7.73 0.96 -23.60
CA LEU A 175 -7.50 -0.43 -23.22
C LEU A 175 -7.85 -1.39 -24.36
N ALA A 176 -8.93 -1.16 -25.09
CA ALA A 176 -9.30 -1.98 -26.25
C ALA A 176 -8.26 -1.89 -27.38
N GLY A 177 -7.70 -0.71 -27.60
CA GLY A 177 -6.58 -0.51 -28.53
C GLY A 177 -5.31 -1.22 -28.10
N ALA A 178 -4.96 -1.15 -26.82
CA ALA A 178 -3.81 -1.84 -26.25
C ALA A 178 -3.94 -3.37 -26.40
N ILE A 179 -5.12 -3.94 -26.09
CA ILE A 179 -5.38 -5.39 -26.23
C ILE A 179 -5.18 -5.83 -27.69
N ARG A 180 -5.65 -5.07 -28.66
CA ARG A 180 -5.43 -5.38 -30.08
C ARG A 180 -3.95 -5.39 -30.42
N ARG A 181 -3.17 -4.40 -29.96
CA ARG A 181 -1.72 -4.35 -30.18
C ARG A 181 -0.99 -5.55 -29.54
N VAL A 182 -1.37 -5.92 -28.33
CA VAL A 182 -0.82 -7.13 -27.66
C VAL A 182 -1.08 -8.38 -28.51
N ALA A 183 -2.28 -8.53 -29.08
CA ALA A 183 -2.62 -9.67 -29.92
C ALA A 183 -1.80 -9.70 -31.22
N GLU A 184 -1.44 -8.56 -31.77
CA GLU A 184 -0.66 -8.42 -33.02
C GLU A 184 0.85 -8.59 -32.76
N THR A 185 1.39 -7.97 -31.74
CA THR A 185 2.84 -7.94 -31.47
C THR A 185 3.33 -9.16 -30.70
N ARG A 186 2.50 -9.73 -29.82
CA ARG A 186 2.86 -10.82 -28.88
C ARG A 186 4.17 -10.55 -28.17
N PRO A 187 4.22 -9.45 -27.37
CA PRO A 187 5.42 -8.97 -26.71
C PRO A 187 6.01 -9.97 -25.72
#